data_093e6b3f188469850bace83f83b6761d
#
_entry.id   093e6b3f188469850bace83f83b6761d
#
_cell.length_a   1.000
_cell.length_b   1.000
_cell.length_c   1.000
_cell.angle_alpha   90.00
_cell.angle_beta   90.00
_cell.angle_gamma   90.00
#
_symmetry.space_group_name_H-M   'P 1'
#
loop_
_entity.id
_entity.type
_entity.pdbx_description
1 polymer ?
#
loop_
_entity_poly.entity_id
_entity_poly.type
_entity_poly.pdbx_seq_one_letter_code
_entity_poly.pdbx_strand_id
1 'polypeptide(L)'
;LAISAYPVESAGEKAWGRSTEYTKAAIEHYSKKWYEYTYPAATNVAGNEGGMEYPGIVFCDYQSAGEELWGVTDHEFGHNWFPMIVGSNERLFAWMDEGFNTFINELSTEAFNNGEYYRKKSIARMSGLFFNDNTEPVMSGPDNMKEGSIGILAYMKPGLGLYVLRESILGPEKFDKAFRTYIERWAFKHPTPWDFFHTMENVSGEELNWFWRGWFFNKWKVDQAVKGVKYVDGNFAKGANITVENIG
;
A
#
# COMPACT_ATOMS: atom_id res chain seq x y z
N LEU A 1 -0.66 25.26 3.02
CA LEU A 1 0.40 25.70 3.96
C LEU A 1 0.93 24.49 4.70
N ALA A 2 2.27 24.20 4.63
CA ALA A 2 2.93 23.16 5.39
C ALA A 2 3.54 23.77 6.67
N ILE A 3 3.28 23.13 7.80
CA ILE A 3 3.71 23.59 9.13
C ILE A 3 4.31 22.39 9.89
N SER A 4 5.35 22.64 10.68
CA SER A 4 5.87 21.66 11.64
C SER A 4 6.04 22.31 13.01
N ALA A 5 5.64 21.57 14.04
CA ALA A 5 5.78 21.99 15.44
C ALA A 5 6.52 20.88 16.20
N TYR A 6 7.70 21.20 16.73
CA TYR A 6 8.53 20.23 17.45
C TYR A 6 9.34 20.91 18.56
N PRO A 7 9.67 20.17 19.62
CA PRO A 7 10.48 20.69 20.72
C PRO A 7 11.95 20.87 20.29
N VAL A 8 12.69 21.69 21.02
CA VAL A 8 14.09 22.00 20.70
C VAL A 8 14.97 20.74 20.71
N GLU A 9 14.64 19.74 21.49
CA GLU A 9 15.32 18.44 21.60
C GLU A 9 15.25 17.63 20.30
N SER A 10 14.21 17.85 19.50
CA SER A 10 14.03 17.21 18.19
C SER A 10 14.66 18.01 17.05
N ALA A 11 15.14 19.24 17.32
CA ALA A 11 15.69 20.09 16.29
C ALA A 11 17.00 19.50 15.71
N GLY A 12 17.19 19.64 14.41
CA GLY A 12 18.41 19.19 13.73
C GLY A 12 18.19 18.94 12.24
N GLU A 13 19.22 19.13 11.44
CA GLU A 13 19.15 18.95 9.97
C GLU A 13 18.84 17.51 9.54
N LYS A 14 19.16 16.53 10.37
CA LYS A 14 18.88 15.10 10.12
C LYS A 14 17.65 14.60 10.88
N ALA A 15 16.97 15.46 11.60
CA ALA A 15 15.80 15.17 12.41
C ALA A 15 14.63 16.07 11.98
N TRP A 16 13.86 16.58 12.93
CA TRP A 16 12.68 17.39 12.69
C TRP A 16 12.89 18.71 11.93
N GLY A 17 14.14 19.16 11.80
CA GLY A 17 14.48 20.30 10.93
C GLY A 17 14.04 20.13 9.46
N ARG A 18 13.86 18.88 8.99
CA ARG A 18 13.33 18.56 7.64
C ARG A 18 11.83 18.27 7.61
N SER A 19 11.15 18.23 8.73
CA SER A 19 9.74 17.79 8.79
C SER A 19 8.79 18.63 7.91
N THR A 20 9.04 19.93 7.77
CA THR A 20 8.24 20.80 6.87
C THR A 20 8.48 20.46 5.39
N GLU A 21 9.73 20.13 5.01
CA GLU A 21 10.08 19.63 3.67
C GLU A 21 9.32 18.32 3.38
N TYR A 22 9.33 17.39 4.33
CA TYR A 22 8.63 16.11 4.21
C TYR A 22 7.13 16.28 4.08
N THR A 23 6.52 17.08 4.95
CA THR A 23 5.10 17.43 4.90
C THR A 23 4.72 18.01 3.54
N LYS A 24 5.49 19.00 3.05
CA LYS A 24 5.25 19.60 1.74
C LYS A 24 5.36 18.58 0.61
N ALA A 25 6.41 17.77 0.62
CA ALA A 25 6.66 16.78 -0.44
C ALA A 25 5.55 15.73 -0.52
N ALA A 26 5.11 15.18 0.62
CA ALA A 26 4.01 14.22 0.69
C ALA A 26 2.71 14.83 0.12
N ILE A 27 2.31 16.01 0.62
CA ILE A 27 1.08 16.68 0.17
C ILE A 27 1.11 17.01 -1.33
N GLU A 28 2.22 17.54 -1.84
CA GLU A 28 2.36 17.88 -3.27
C GLU A 28 2.35 16.63 -4.16
N HIS A 29 3.03 15.55 -3.71
CA HIS A 29 3.03 14.29 -4.44
C HIS A 29 1.63 13.69 -4.55
N TYR A 30 0.93 13.52 -3.45
CA TYR A 30 -0.41 12.93 -3.42
C TYR A 30 -1.44 13.80 -4.13
N SER A 31 -1.37 15.13 -3.95
CA SER A 31 -2.25 16.07 -4.66
C SER A 31 -2.12 15.94 -6.16
N LYS A 32 -0.90 15.89 -6.67
CA LYS A 32 -0.62 15.78 -8.11
C LYS A 32 -0.97 14.40 -8.67
N LYS A 33 -0.71 13.35 -7.90
CA LYS A 33 -0.84 11.98 -8.39
C LYS A 33 -2.25 11.42 -8.28
N TRP A 34 -2.94 11.74 -7.19
CA TRP A 34 -4.20 11.07 -6.83
C TRP A 34 -5.40 12.01 -6.80
N TYR A 35 -5.41 12.98 -5.90
CA TYR A 35 -6.52 13.91 -5.72
C TYR A 35 -6.01 15.16 -4.99
N GLU A 36 -6.54 16.35 -5.31
CA GLU A 36 -6.12 17.59 -4.69
C GLU A 36 -6.38 17.59 -3.17
N TYR A 37 -5.38 18.02 -2.41
CA TYR A 37 -5.48 18.14 -0.95
C TYR A 37 -6.56 19.15 -0.57
N THR A 38 -7.45 18.77 0.33
CA THR A 38 -8.69 19.50 0.60
C THR A 38 -8.65 20.42 1.81
N TYR A 39 -7.62 20.31 2.65
CA TYR A 39 -7.51 21.10 3.87
C TYR A 39 -6.63 22.34 3.65
N PRO A 40 -6.88 23.45 4.42
CA PRO A 40 -6.16 24.72 4.23
C PRO A 40 -4.69 24.67 4.66
N ALA A 41 -4.35 23.75 5.55
CA ALA A 41 -2.99 23.56 6.05
C ALA A 41 -2.72 22.08 6.32
N ALA A 42 -1.44 21.70 6.29
CA ALA A 42 -0.92 20.41 6.70
C ALA A 42 0.08 20.65 7.84
N THR A 43 -0.25 20.18 9.03
CA THR A 43 0.54 20.42 10.25
C THR A 43 1.09 19.11 10.79
N ASN A 44 2.42 18.98 10.86
CA ASN A 44 3.10 17.86 11.49
C ASN A 44 3.55 18.25 12.90
N VAL A 45 3.13 17.52 13.90
CA VAL A 45 3.41 17.78 15.31
C VAL A 45 4.22 16.65 15.92
N ALA A 46 5.36 16.99 16.52
CA ALA A 46 6.16 16.04 17.29
C ALA A 46 5.45 15.69 18.60
N GLY A 47 5.28 14.40 18.87
CA GLY A 47 4.63 13.88 20.07
C GLY A 47 5.27 12.58 20.55
N ASN A 48 4.64 11.96 21.52
CA ASN A 48 5.02 10.63 22.00
C ASN A 48 4.33 9.49 21.25
N GLU A 49 3.48 9.84 20.28
CA GLU A 49 2.80 8.88 19.42
C GLU A 49 3.73 8.43 18.31
N GLY A 50 3.74 7.13 18.00
CA GLY A 50 4.54 6.57 16.89
C GLY A 50 4.13 7.12 15.54
N GLY A 51 2.83 7.37 15.38
CA GLY A 51 2.16 8.01 14.25
C GLY A 51 0.69 8.10 14.56
N MET A 52 0.04 9.21 14.20
CA MET A 52 -1.42 9.35 14.32
C MET A 52 -1.92 10.44 13.37
N GLU A 53 -2.88 10.05 12.56
CA GLU A 53 -3.50 10.89 11.56
C GLU A 53 -4.77 11.59 12.05
N TYR A 54 -4.93 12.85 11.64
CA TYR A 54 -6.17 13.59 11.71
C TYR A 54 -6.31 14.49 10.47
N PRO A 55 -7.53 14.99 10.16
CA PRO A 55 -7.70 15.90 9.02
C PRO A 55 -6.85 17.16 9.13
N GLY A 56 -5.82 17.26 8.31
CA GLY A 56 -4.94 18.42 8.23
C GLY A 56 -3.89 18.55 9.33
N ILE A 57 -3.87 17.66 10.31
CA ILE A 57 -2.87 17.65 11.39
C ILE A 57 -2.48 16.20 11.71
N VAL A 58 -1.19 15.93 11.80
CA VAL A 58 -0.67 14.59 12.14
C VAL A 58 0.31 14.67 13.30
N PHE A 59 0.42 13.58 14.04
CA PHE A 59 1.40 13.44 15.13
C PHE A 59 2.41 12.37 14.73
N CYS A 60 3.68 12.66 14.94
CA CYS A 60 4.78 11.73 14.69
C CYS A 60 5.73 11.72 15.88
N ASP A 61 6.44 10.60 16.09
CA ASP A 61 7.37 10.46 17.21
C ASP A 61 8.44 11.56 17.16
N TYR A 62 8.60 12.25 18.29
CA TYR A 62 9.55 13.36 18.43
C TYR A 62 11.02 12.93 18.31
N GLN A 63 11.31 11.62 18.44
CA GLN A 63 12.66 11.04 18.32
C GLN A 63 12.96 10.57 16.90
N SER A 64 11.97 10.43 16.04
CA SER A 64 12.17 10.00 14.65
C SER A 64 13.08 10.96 13.87
N ALA A 65 13.90 10.42 12.98
CA ALA A 65 14.84 11.18 12.17
C ALA A 65 15.05 10.52 10.79
N GLY A 66 15.48 11.30 9.80
CA GLY A 66 15.85 10.81 8.48
C GLY A 66 14.76 9.98 7.81
N GLU A 67 15.11 8.75 7.39
CA GLU A 67 14.22 7.80 6.72
C GLU A 67 12.97 7.47 7.55
N GLU A 68 13.15 7.31 8.88
CA GLU A 68 12.03 7.02 9.78
C GLU A 68 11.05 8.19 9.88
N LEU A 69 11.56 9.41 10.05
CA LEU A 69 10.70 10.61 10.09
C LEU A 69 10.02 10.87 8.75
N TRP A 70 10.70 10.63 7.63
CA TRP A 70 10.06 10.65 6.31
C TRP A 70 8.92 9.65 6.25
N GLY A 71 9.20 8.38 6.59
CA GLY A 71 8.24 7.30 6.49
C GLY A 71 6.97 7.54 7.31
N VAL A 72 7.10 7.95 8.57
CA VAL A 72 5.93 8.25 9.41
C VAL A 72 5.21 9.51 8.94
N THR A 73 5.93 10.57 8.55
CA THR A 73 5.29 11.80 8.02
C THR A 73 4.49 11.53 6.74
N ASP A 74 5.09 10.80 5.81
CA ASP A 74 4.44 10.43 4.54
C ASP A 74 3.23 9.53 4.76
N HIS A 75 3.32 8.59 5.71
CA HIS A 75 2.24 7.70 6.10
C HIS A 75 1.07 8.47 6.71
N GLU A 76 1.32 9.25 7.73
CA GLU A 76 0.24 9.97 8.43
C GLU A 76 -0.45 10.99 7.51
N PHE A 77 0.27 11.65 6.62
CA PHE A 77 -0.37 12.51 5.62
C PHE A 77 -1.07 11.73 4.50
N GLY A 78 -0.65 10.54 4.18
CA GLY A 78 -1.33 9.67 3.22
C GLY A 78 -2.75 9.33 3.68
N HIS A 79 -2.99 9.19 4.98
CA HIS A 79 -4.31 9.01 5.58
C HIS A 79 -5.28 10.17 5.29
N ASN A 80 -4.82 11.35 4.93
CA ASN A 80 -5.71 12.41 4.47
C ASN A 80 -6.40 12.05 3.13
N TRP A 81 -5.86 11.07 2.37
CA TRP A 81 -6.53 10.45 1.22
C TRP A 81 -7.35 9.22 1.62
N PHE A 82 -6.79 8.36 2.48
CA PHE A 82 -7.42 7.15 3.00
C PHE A 82 -7.20 7.06 4.53
N PRO A 83 -8.24 7.23 5.38
CA PRO A 83 -9.66 7.17 5.04
C PRO A 83 -10.36 8.54 4.96
N MET A 84 -9.65 9.68 4.89
CA MET A 84 -10.31 10.98 5.08
C MET A 84 -11.00 11.50 3.81
N ILE A 85 -10.34 11.54 2.66
CA ILE A 85 -11.01 11.90 1.39
C ILE A 85 -11.90 10.76 0.92
N VAL A 86 -11.39 9.52 0.94
CA VAL A 86 -12.18 8.33 0.65
C VAL A 86 -12.32 7.54 1.93
N GLY A 87 -13.48 7.62 2.55
CA GLY A 87 -13.75 6.95 3.83
C GLY A 87 -13.82 5.42 3.71
N SER A 88 -13.71 4.73 4.83
CA SER A 88 -13.89 3.29 4.92
C SER A 88 -14.44 2.89 6.28
N ASN A 89 -14.98 1.68 6.38
CA ASN A 89 -15.30 1.09 7.67
C ASN A 89 -14.07 0.32 8.19
N GLU A 90 -13.19 1.00 8.89
CA GLU A 90 -11.92 0.47 9.41
C GLU A 90 -12.11 -0.72 10.36
N ARG A 91 -13.22 -0.73 11.13
CA ARG A 91 -13.58 -1.84 12.03
C ARG A 91 -13.94 -3.14 11.31
N LEU A 92 -14.28 -3.05 10.03
CA LEU A 92 -14.55 -4.22 9.19
C LEU A 92 -13.44 -4.47 8.17
N PHE A 93 -12.84 -3.40 7.63
CA PHE A 93 -11.94 -3.47 6.48
C PHE A 93 -10.72 -2.56 6.68
N ALA A 94 -9.91 -2.81 7.71
CA ALA A 94 -8.72 -2.01 8.02
C ALA A 94 -7.75 -1.86 6.85
N TRP A 95 -7.73 -2.81 5.93
CA TRP A 95 -6.88 -2.77 4.74
C TRP A 95 -7.25 -1.66 3.73
N MET A 96 -8.48 -1.13 3.78
CA MET A 96 -8.90 -0.01 2.91
C MET A 96 -8.35 1.33 3.40
N ASP A 97 -8.03 1.40 4.67
CA ASP A 97 -7.30 2.48 5.30
C ASP A 97 -5.79 2.25 5.11
N GLU A 98 -5.22 1.36 5.87
CA GLU A 98 -3.80 1.13 5.99
C GLU A 98 -3.14 0.56 4.71
N GLY A 99 -3.86 -0.32 4.01
CA GLY A 99 -3.34 -0.97 2.81
C GLY A 99 -3.29 -0.03 1.62
N PHE A 100 -4.30 0.82 1.42
CA PHE A 100 -4.27 1.87 0.40
C PHE A 100 -3.17 2.87 0.73
N ASN A 101 -3.08 3.28 1.98
CA ASN A 101 -2.05 4.19 2.44
C ASN A 101 -0.64 3.62 2.25
N THR A 102 -0.38 2.38 2.69
CA THR A 102 0.89 1.69 2.46
C THR A 102 1.27 1.63 0.97
N PHE A 103 0.30 1.43 0.08
CA PHE A 103 0.54 1.42 -1.36
C PHE A 103 0.96 2.80 -1.90
N ILE A 104 0.25 3.86 -1.53
CA ILE A 104 0.59 5.21 -2.01
C ILE A 104 1.91 5.71 -1.43
N ASN A 105 2.25 5.33 -0.18
CA ASN A 105 3.54 5.65 0.45
C ASN A 105 4.74 5.06 -0.30
N GLU A 106 4.62 3.86 -0.86
CA GLU A 106 5.68 3.26 -1.67
C GLU A 106 6.03 4.14 -2.87
N LEU A 107 5.01 4.65 -3.57
CA LEU A 107 5.19 5.49 -4.75
C LEU A 107 5.65 6.91 -4.39
N SER A 108 5.21 7.43 -3.25
CA SER A 108 5.66 8.72 -2.72
C SER A 108 7.15 8.67 -2.36
N THR A 109 7.56 7.63 -1.63
CA THR A 109 8.95 7.43 -1.22
C THR A 109 9.88 7.23 -2.43
N GLU A 110 9.43 6.52 -3.48
CA GLU A 110 10.18 6.39 -4.72
C GLU A 110 10.39 7.75 -5.42
N ALA A 111 9.39 8.62 -5.35
CA ALA A 111 9.45 9.95 -5.98
C ALA A 111 10.21 10.99 -5.15
N PHE A 112 10.24 10.86 -3.82
CA PHE A 112 10.84 11.84 -2.93
C PHE A 112 12.34 11.99 -3.19
N ASN A 113 12.77 13.21 -3.56
CA ASN A 113 14.18 13.56 -3.82
C ASN A 113 14.95 12.52 -4.66
N ASN A 114 14.33 12.04 -5.74
CA ASN A 114 14.86 10.98 -6.61
C ASN A 114 15.13 9.65 -5.88
N GLY A 115 14.28 9.30 -4.93
CA GLY A 115 14.38 8.05 -4.18
C GLY A 115 15.34 8.09 -3.01
N GLU A 116 15.50 9.26 -2.35
CA GLU A 116 16.43 9.44 -1.21
C GLU A 116 16.33 8.32 -0.18
N TYR A 117 15.10 7.89 0.15
CA TYR A 117 14.82 6.83 1.13
C TYR A 117 14.27 5.55 0.50
N TYR A 118 14.11 5.52 -0.82
CA TYR A 118 13.52 4.38 -1.49
C TYR A 118 14.43 3.16 -1.49
N ARG A 119 13.87 2.02 -1.11
CA ARG A 119 14.52 0.70 -1.18
C ARG A 119 13.63 -0.22 -1.98
N LYS A 120 14.04 -0.58 -3.19
CA LYS A 120 13.27 -1.52 -4.01
C LYS A 120 12.97 -2.81 -3.26
N LYS A 121 11.68 -3.04 -3.02
CA LYS A 121 11.21 -4.26 -2.32
C LYS A 121 11.33 -5.48 -3.23
N SER A 122 11.76 -6.58 -2.66
CA SER A 122 11.75 -7.87 -3.35
C SER A 122 10.49 -8.64 -2.94
N ILE A 123 9.53 -8.76 -3.86
CA ILE A 123 8.30 -9.53 -3.65
C ILE A 123 8.64 -10.96 -3.22
N ALA A 124 9.64 -11.58 -3.84
CA ALA A 124 10.08 -12.94 -3.51
C ALA A 124 10.59 -13.06 -2.05
N ARG A 125 11.27 -12.04 -1.52
CA ARG A 125 11.71 -12.06 -0.11
C ARG A 125 10.56 -11.85 0.87
N MET A 126 9.52 -11.11 0.46
CA MET A 126 8.34 -10.87 1.29
C MET A 126 7.36 -12.03 1.27
N SER A 127 7.45 -12.94 0.29
CA SER A 127 6.51 -14.05 0.14
C SER A 127 6.39 -14.92 1.40
N GLY A 128 7.48 -15.15 2.13
CA GLY A 128 7.47 -15.91 3.38
C GLY A 128 6.57 -15.33 4.46
N LEU A 129 6.31 -14.03 4.47
CA LEU A 129 5.39 -13.39 5.38
C LEU A 129 3.92 -13.71 5.04
N PHE A 130 3.63 -13.87 3.75
CA PHE A 130 2.25 -14.04 3.26
C PHE A 130 1.83 -15.50 3.15
N PHE A 131 2.77 -16.42 3.07
CA PHE A 131 2.53 -17.87 2.98
C PHE A 131 2.48 -18.55 4.35
N ASN A 132 2.29 -17.79 5.40
CA ASN A 132 2.11 -18.33 6.74
C ASN A 132 0.66 -18.81 6.92
N ASP A 133 0.47 -20.12 7.16
CA ASP A 133 -0.85 -20.74 7.36
C ASP A 133 -1.56 -20.24 8.63
N ASN A 134 -0.84 -19.62 9.54
CA ASN A 134 -1.39 -19.10 10.80
C ASN A 134 -1.95 -17.68 10.70
N THR A 135 -1.91 -17.04 9.53
CA THR A 135 -2.55 -15.73 9.31
C THR A 135 -3.99 -15.90 8.82
N GLU A 136 -4.79 -14.86 9.02
CA GLU A 136 -6.14 -14.75 8.51
C GLU A 136 -6.14 -14.21 7.06
N PRO A 137 -7.27 -14.27 6.31
CA PRO A 137 -7.43 -13.51 5.06
C PRO A 137 -7.40 -11.98 5.30
N VAL A 138 -7.00 -11.20 4.30
CA VAL A 138 -7.00 -9.73 4.36
C VAL A 138 -8.38 -9.16 4.64
N MET A 139 -9.44 -9.82 4.14
CA MET A 139 -10.84 -9.41 4.36
C MET A 139 -11.37 -9.69 5.78
N SER A 140 -10.57 -10.26 6.67
CA SER A 140 -10.98 -10.45 8.07
C SER A 140 -11.07 -9.09 8.78
N GLY A 141 -12.10 -8.89 9.59
CA GLY A 141 -12.19 -7.69 10.43
C GLY A 141 -11.08 -7.69 11.50
N PRO A 142 -10.53 -6.54 11.87
CA PRO A 142 -9.42 -6.43 12.84
C PRO A 142 -9.68 -7.15 14.17
N ASP A 143 -10.92 -7.12 14.67
CA ASP A 143 -11.30 -7.80 15.91
C ASP A 143 -11.18 -9.34 15.83
N ASN A 144 -11.10 -9.89 14.62
CA ASN A 144 -10.94 -11.33 14.37
C ASN A 144 -9.51 -11.69 13.92
N MET A 145 -8.61 -10.73 13.85
CA MET A 145 -7.20 -10.96 13.53
C MET A 145 -6.40 -11.20 14.80
N LYS A 146 -5.38 -12.03 14.72
CA LYS A 146 -4.35 -12.10 15.76
C LYS A 146 -3.56 -10.80 15.79
N GLU A 147 -3.20 -10.31 16.97
CA GLU A 147 -2.42 -9.10 17.16
C GLU A 147 -1.17 -9.06 16.26
N GLY A 148 -0.39 -10.14 16.23
CA GLY A 148 0.80 -10.26 15.37
C GLY A 148 0.53 -10.33 13.86
N SER A 149 -0.74 -10.46 13.43
CA SER A 149 -1.13 -10.48 12.02
C SER A 149 -1.56 -9.11 11.48
N ILE A 150 -1.91 -8.16 12.34
CA ILE A 150 -2.50 -6.86 11.94
C ILE A 150 -1.57 -6.10 10.99
N GLY A 151 -0.30 -5.92 11.34
CA GLY A 151 0.66 -5.21 10.49
C GLY A 151 0.86 -5.87 9.10
N ILE A 152 0.70 -7.18 9.01
CA ILE A 152 0.78 -7.90 7.74
C ILE A 152 -0.52 -7.73 6.94
N LEU A 153 -1.66 -7.93 7.58
CA LEU A 153 -2.94 -8.06 6.88
C LEU A 153 -3.64 -6.74 6.61
N ALA A 154 -3.47 -5.75 7.48
CA ALA A 154 -4.01 -4.41 7.23
C ALA A 154 -3.09 -3.57 6.34
N TYR A 155 -1.77 -3.66 6.49
CA TYR A 155 -0.76 -2.81 5.83
C TYR A 155 -0.06 -3.51 4.66
N MET A 156 0.81 -4.48 4.98
CA MET A 156 1.83 -4.98 4.05
C MET A 156 1.26 -5.80 2.91
N LYS A 157 0.40 -6.77 3.20
CA LYS A 157 -0.14 -7.68 2.17
C LYS A 157 -1.08 -6.97 1.21
N PRO A 158 -2.05 -6.14 1.65
CA PRO A 158 -2.88 -5.37 0.73
C PRO A 158 -2.08 -4.33 -0.04
N GLY A 159 -1.19 -3.58 0.59
CA GLY A 159 -0.33 -2.61 -0.09
C GLY A 159 0.54 -3.25 -1.18
N LEU A 160 1.16 -4.39 -0.88
CA LEU A 160 1.91 -5.16 -1.88
C LEU A 160 1.00 -5.73 -2.97
N GLY A 161 -0.21 -6.16 -2.63
CA GLY A 161 -1.19 -6.64 -3.62
C GLY A 161 -1.51 -5.57 -4.66
N LEU A 162 -1.74 -4.34 -4.22
CA LEU A 162 -1.97 -3.21 -5.11
C LEU A 162 -0.73 -2.88 -5.95
N TYR A 163 0.45 -2.96 -5.37
CA TYR A 163 1.71 -2.78 -6.10
C TYR A 163 1.89 -3.85 -7.19
N VAL A 164 1.63 -5.13 -6.89
CA VAL A 164 1.67 -6.22 -7.86
C VAL A 164 0.61 -6.03 -8.95
N LEU A 165 -0.60 -5.63 -8.58
CA LEU A 165 -1.67 -5.36 -9.53
C LEU A 165 -1.28 -4.23 -10.49
N ARG A 166 -0.62 -3.18 -9.97
CA ARG A 166 -0.13 -2.06 -10.75
C ARG A 166 1.04 -2.45 -11.67
N GLU A 167 2.09 -3.04 -11.10
CA GLU A 167 3.35 -3.24 -11.82
C GLU A 167 3.36 -4.47 -12.74
N SER A 168 2.61 -5.52 -12.37
CA SER A 168 2.73 -6.82 -13.02
C SER A 168 1.48 -7.28 -13.77
N ILE A 169 0.30 -6.79 -13.40
CA ILE A 169 -0.98 -7.28 -13.95
C ILE A 169 -1.60 -6.27 -14.91
N LEU A 170 -1.91 -5.06 -14.45
CA LEU A 170 -2.58 -4.04 -15.25
C LEU A 170 -1.63 -3.11 -16.02
N GLY A 171 -0.44 -2.92 -15.50
CA GLY A 171 0.47 -1.85 -15.90
C GLY A 171 0.13 -0.51 -15.21
N PRO A 172 1.15 0.35 -14.98
CA PRO A 172 0.98 1.59 -14.21
C PRO A 172 -0.08 2.54 -14.79
N GLU A 173 -0.12 2.70 -16.10
CA GLU A 173 -1.06 3.63 -16.75
C GLU A 173 -2.53 3.24 -16.49
N LYS A 174 -2.86 1.98 -16.74
CA LYS A 174 -4.23 1.46 -16.59
C LYS A 174 -4.64 1.43 -15.12
N PHE A 175 -3.75 0.97 -14.24
CA PHE A 175 -4.01 0.96 -12.80
C PHE A 175 -4.21 2.37 -12.24
N ASP A 176 -3.28 3.29 -12.51
CA ASP A 176 -3.33 4.66 -11.97
C ASP A 176 -4.59 5.40 -12.44
N LYS A 177 -5.05 5.16 -13.69
CA LYS A 177 -6.33 5.68 -14.17
C LYS A 177 -7.51 5.13 -13.37
N ALA A 178 -7.56 3.81 -13.15
CA ALA A 178 -8.62 3.16 -12.41
C ALA A 178 -8.66 3.61 -10.96
N PHE A 179 -7.51 3.70 -10.31
CA PHE A 179 -7.37 4.12 -8.92
C PHE A 179 -7.76 5.59 -8.70
N ARG A 180 -7.33 6.51 -9.60
CA ARG A 180 -7.81 7.90 -9.56
C ARG A 180 -9.32 7.98 -9.75
N THR A 181 -9.89 7.24 -10.70
CA THR A 181 -11.34 7.19 -10.89
C THR A 181 -12.07 6.67 -9.66
N TYR A 182 -11.49 5.70 -8.93
CA TYR A 182 -12.02 5.26 -7.65
C TYR A 182 -12.05 6.39 -6.63
N ILE A 183 -10.94 7.12 -6.46
CA ILE A 183 -10.87 8.26 -5.53
C ILE A 183 -11.90 9.34 -5.92
N GLU A 184 -11.98 9.74 -7.19
CA GLU A 184 -12.93 10.74 -7.69
C GLU A 184 -14.38 10.34 -7.47
N ARG A 185 -14.75 9.09 -7.72
CA ARG A 185 -16.12 8.58 -7.52
C ARG A 185 -16.53 8.56 -6.05
N TRP A 186 -15.57 8.28 -5.18
CA TRP A 186 -15.81 8.01 -3.77
C TRP A 186 -15.29 9.09 -2.83
N ALA A 187 -14.74 10.18 -3.35
CA ALA A 187 -14.35 11.35 -2.54
C ALA A 187 -15.50 11.80 -1.66
N PHE A 188 -15.23 11.95 -0.36
CA PHE A 188 -16.18 12.32 0.71
C PHE A 188 -17.36 11.36 0.89
N LYS A 189 -17.15 10.09 0.54
CA LYS A 189 -18.10 8.97 0.72
C LYS A 189 -17.40 7.82 1.43
N HIS A 190 -18.18 6.76 1.73
CA HIS A 190 -17.71 5.58 2.42
C HIS A 190 -17.96 4.32 1.58
N PRO A 191 -17.10 4.03 0.58
CA PRO A 191 -17.22 2.83 -0.22
C PRO A 191 -16.90 1.57 0.59
N THR A 192 -17.42 0.45 0.07
CA THR A 192 -17.07 -0.88 0.53
C THR A 192 -15.93 -1.47 -0.31
N PRO A 193 -15.31 -2.61 0.09
CA PRO A 193 -14.37 -3.34 -0.75
C PRO A 193 -14.88 -3.63 -2.17
N TRP A 194 -16.14 -3.98 -2.28
CA TRP A 194 -16.77 -4.32 -3.58
C TRP A 194 -16.86 -3.10 -4.50
N ASP A 195 -17.09 -1.92 -3.96
CA ASP A 195 -17.10 -0.66 -4.74
C ASP A 195 -15.70 -0.38 -5.32
N PHE A 196 -14.65 -0.69 -4.56
CA PHE A 196 -13.27 -0.63 -5.05
C PHE A 196 -13.03 -1.67 -6.14
N PHE A 197 -13.30 -2.95 -5.88
CA PHE A 197 -13.08 -4.03 -6.85
C PHE A 197 -13.81 -3.78 -8.17
N HIS A 198 -15.11 -3.45 -8.10
CA HIS A 198 -15.91 -3.15 -9.29
C HIS A 198 -15.41 -1.90 -10.04
N THR A 199 -14.91 -0.88 -9.33
CA THR A 199 -14.35 0.29 -10.00
C THR A 199 -13.08 -0.06 -10.76
N MET A 200 -12.20 -0.84 -10.14
CA MET A 200 -10.95 -1.27 -10.78
C MET A 200 -11.23 -2.11 -12.03
N GLU A 201 -12.15 -3.07 -11.96
CA GLU A 201 -12.57 -3.88 -13.11
C GLU A 201 -13.24 -3.06 -14.20
N ASN A 202 -14.20 -2.20 -13.82
CA ASN A 202 -14.95 -1.37 -14.78
C ASN A 202 -14.04 -0.43 -15.56
N VAL A 203 -13.08 0.22 -14.90
CA VAL A 203 -12.21 1.21 -15.56
C VAL A 203 -11.04 0.56 -16.29
N SER A 204 -10.49 -0.52 -15.77
CA SER A 204 -9.41 -1.25 -16.44
C SER A 204 -9.90 -2.09 -17.63
N GLY A 205 -11.18 -2.51 -17.60
CA GLY A 205 -11.74 -3.44 -18.58
C GLY A 205 -11.25 -4.88 -18.41
N GLU A 206 -10.65 -5.20 -17.26
CA GLU A 206 -10.11 -6.53 -16.96
C GLU A 206 -10.97 -7.25 -15.91
N GLU A 207 -11.09 -8.54 -16.05
CA GLU A 207 -11.72 -9.41 -15.04
C GLU A 207 -10.65 -9.77 -13.99
N LEU A 208 -10.81 -9.27 -12.76
CA LEU A 208 -9.83 -9.40 -11.67
C LEU A 208 -10.33 -10.27 -10.50
N ASN A 209 -11.48 -10.89 -10.63
CA ASN A 209 -12.08 -11.69 -9.57
C ASN A 209 -11.14 -12.79 -9.04
N TRP A 210 -10.36 -13.42 -9.93
CA TRP A 210 -9.34 -14.39 -9.56
C TRP A 210 -8.28 -13.81 -8.62
N PHE A 211 -7.86 -12.56 -8.85
CA PHE A 211 -6.89 -11.85 -8.02
C PHE A 211 -7.48 -11.49 -6.67
N TRP A 212 -8.68 -10.88 -6.64
CA TRP A 212 -9.36 -10.53 -5.40
C TRP A 212 -9.58 -11.76 -4.52
N ARG A 213 -10.10 -12.84 -5.09
CA ARG A 213 -10.36 -14.09 -4.36
C ARG A 213 -9.09 -14.69 -3.77
N GLY A 214 -8.01 -14.76 -4.53
CA GLY A 214 -6.75 -15.33 -4.07
C GLY A 214 -6.03 -14.46 -3.04
N TRP A 215 -5.98 -13.15 -3.28
CA TRP A 215 -5.16 -12.25 -2.48
C TRP A 215 -5.88 -11.70 -1.23
N PHE A 216 -7.15 -11.33 -1.35
CA PHE A 216 -7.90 -10.67 -0.28
C PHE A 216 -8.81 -11.62 0.49
N PHE A 217 -9.58 -12.49 -0.21
CA PHE A 217 -10.57 -13.34 0.44
C PHE A 217 -10.01 -14.67 0.94
N ASN A 218 -8.89 -15.13 0.40
CA ASN A 218 -8.31 -16.41 0.73
C ASN A 218 -6.82 -16.28 1.09
N LYS A 219 -6.22 -17.40 1.47
CA LYS A 219 -4.80 -17.55 1.72
C LYS A 219 -4.15 -18.47 0.67
N TRP A 220 -4.62 -18.38 -0.56
CA TRP A 220 -4.12 -19.23 -1.63
C TRP A 220 -2.65 -18.96 -1.91
N LYS A 221 -1.93 -20.05 -2.15
CA LYS A 221 -0.53 -20.03 -2.51
C LYS A 221 -0.39 -20.41 -3.97
N VAL A 222 0.62 -19.89 -4.63
CA VAL A 222 1.04 -20.37 -5.94
C VAL A 222 2.34 -21.15 -5.71
N ASP A 223 2.22 -22.46 -5.74
CA ASP A 223 3.37 -23.37 -5.68
C ASP A 223 3.30 -24.29 -6.88
N GLN A 224 4.21 -24.10 -7.84
CA GLN A 224 4.23 -24.83 -9.10
C GLN A 224 5.33 -25.85 -9.10
N ALA A 225 4.95 -27.11 -9.33
CA ALA A 225 5.88 -28.22 -9.47
C ALA A 225 5.97 -28.69 -10.92
N VAL A 226 7.17 -29.01 -11.38
CA VAL A 226 7.38 -29.75 -12.62
C VAL A 226 7.10 -31.22 -12.35
N LYS A 227 5.97 -31.73 -12.87
CA LYS A 227 5.55 -33.12 -12.71
C LYS A 227 6.17 -34.06 -13.73
N GLY A 228 6.59 -33.56 -14.87
CA GLY A 228 7.19 -34.41 -15.89
C GLY A 228 7.78 -33.58 -17.04
N VAL A 229 8.80 -34.20 -17.65
CA VAL A 229 9.42 -33.69 -18.86
C VAL A 229 9.45 -34.80 -19.87
N LYS A 230 8.94 -34.62 -21.08
CA LYS A 230 9.02 -35.56 -22.19
C LYS A 230 9.61 -34.85 -23.40
N TYR A 231 10.72 -35.35 -23.89
CA TYR A 231 11.32 -34.84 -25.11
C TYR A 231 10.48 -35.20 -26.34
N VAL A 232 10.36 -34.26 -27.26
CA VAL A 232 9.64 -34.44 -28.53
C VAL A 232 10.36 -35.53 -29.31
N ASP A 233 9.66 -36.58 -29.73
CA ASP A 233 10.19 -37.77 -30.41
C ASP A 233 11.37 -38.41 -29.67
N GLY A 234 11.46 -38.26 -28.37
CA GLY A 234 12.58 -38.77 -27.58
C GLY A 234 13.93 -38.06 -27.80
N ASN A 235 13.92 -36.93 -28.49
CA ASN A 235 15.12 -36.18 -28.88
C ASN A 235 15.14 -34.81 -28.20
N PHE A 236 16.12 -34.59 -27.31
CA PHE A 236 16.25 -33.31 -26.56
C PHE A 236 16.48 -32.10 -27.48
N ALA A 237 17.07 -32.27 -28.68
CA ALA A 237 17.28 -31.17 -29.62
C ALA A 237 16.00 -30.69 -30.29
N LYS A 238 14.91 -31.47 -30.22
CA LYS A 238 13.59 -31.08 -30.73
C LYS A 238 12.71 -30.36 -29.72
N GLY A 239 13.21 -30.13 -28.49
CA GLY A 239 12.49 -29.54 -27.40
C GLY A 239 11.83 -30.54 -26.46
N ALA A 240 11.05 -30.01 -25.49
CA ALA A 240 10.37 -30.82 -24.48
C ALA A 240 8.98 -30.31 -24.16
N ASN A 241 8.07 -31.22 -23.89
CA ASN A 241 6.79 -30.94 -23.24
C ASN A 241 7.00 -31.01 -21.73
N ILE A 242 6.74 -29.91 -21.03
CA ILE A 242 6.86 -29.81 -19.58
C ILE A 242 5.45 -29.78 -19.00
N THR A 243 5.16 -30.73 -18.11
CA THR A 243 3.91 -30.73 -17.34
C THR A 243 4.15 -30.01 -16.02
N VAL A 244 3.39 -28.94 -15.80
CA VAL A 244 3.42 -28.15 -14.57
C VAL A 244 2.09 -28.34 -13.84
N GLU A 245 2.14 -28.46 -12.52
CA GLU A 245 1.00 -28.58 -11.65
C GLU A 245 1.11 -27.54 -10.53
N ASN A 246 0.01 -26.84 -10.21
CA ASN A 246 -0.07 -26.04 -8.99
C ASN A 246 -0.37 -26.98 -7.82
N ILE A 247 0.51 -27.00 -6.82
CA ILE A 247 0.44 -27.87 -5.63
C ILE A 247 0.24 -27.10 -4.32
N GLY A 248 0.04 -25.75 -4.42
CA GLY A 248 -0.22 -24.85 -3.31
C GLY A 248 -1.70 -24.48 -3.12
#